data_84ad811d7f8c44cdf4c056bd0c9004e2
#
_entry.id   84ad811d7f8c44cdf4c056bd0c9004e2
#
_cell.length_a   1.000
_cell.length_b   1.000
_cell.length_c   1.000
_cell.angle_alpha   90.00
_cell.angle_beta   90.00
_cell.angle_gamma   90.00
#
_symmetry.space_group_name_H-M   'P 1'
#
loop_
_entity.id
_entity.type
_entity.pdbx_description
1 polymer ?
#
loop_
_entity_poly.entity_id
_entity_poly.type
_entity_poly.pdbx_seq_one_letter_code
_entity_poly.pdbx_strand_id
1 'polypeptide(L)'
;GGLDAGADRLDQVSRDQYAVKWREDILSHPGMVCDVSQRTFSETYALIDLDGDAAAERITLQTDAWKNVEGNSPVNYTFGVEGNNVDRHARLLDNSILAYSPDGEQIVIALYETGDDAKARTVFFTYDGEKLQETGSLQADIRRCQYWILDAAPEGKWVLLEE
;
A
#
# COMPACT_ATOMS: atom_id res chain seq x y z
N GLY A 1 4.13 2.00 -23.60
CA GLY A 1 3.29 1.11 -24.29
C GLY A 1 1.84 1.54 -24.42
N GLY A 2 1.18 0.93 -25.35
CA GLY A 2 -0.21 1.27 -25.63
C GLY A 2 -1.15 1.02 -24.48
N LEU A 3 -0.88 0.00 -23.65
CA LEU A 3 -1.75 -0.34 -22.54
C LEU A 3 -1.72 0.72 -21.44
N ASP A 4 -0.54 1.16 -21.07
CA ASP A 4 -0.39 2.20 -20.04
C ASP A 4 -0.97 3.53 -20.51
N ALA A 5 -0.69 3.88 -21.75
CA ALA A 5 -1.26 5.07 -22.35
C ALA A 5 -2.79 5.00 -22.43
N GLY A 6 -3.34 3.80 -22.72
CA GLY A 6 -4.78 3.58 -22.71
C GLY A 6 -5.39 3.73 -21.34
N ALA A 7 -4.76 3.13 -20.32
CA ALA A 7 -5.23 3.22 -18.94
C ALA A 7 -5.18 4.65 -18.41
N ASP A 8 -4.09 5.38 -18.70
CA ASP A 8 -3.96 6.77 -18.29
C ASP A 8 -4.96 7.71 -18.99
N ARG A 9 -5.55 7.25 -20.08
CA ARG A 9 -6.57 8.02 -20.83
C ARG A 9 -7.99 7.75 -20.34
N LEU A 10 -8.17 6.87 -19.37
CA LEU A 10 -9.52 6.65 -18.83
C LEU A 10 -10.06 7.97 -18.29
N ASP A 11 -11.33 8.21 -18.54
CA ASP A 11 -11.98 9.38 -17.96
C ASP A 11 -12.14 9.21 -16.45
N GLN A 12 -12.47 10.29 -15.76
CA GLN A 12 -12.56 10.29 -14.30
C GLN A 12 -13.63 9.31 -13.81
N VAL A 13 -14.74 9.19 -14.51
CA VAL A 13 -15.82 8.27 -14.13
C VAL A 13 -15.33 6.82 -14.13
N SER A 14 -14.59 6.43 -15.17
CA SER A 14 -14.05 5.07 -15.26
C SER A 14 -13.01 4.79 -14.19
N ARG A 15 -12.18 5.79 -13.85
CA ARG A 15 -11.20 5.67 -12.78
C ARG A 15 -11.87 5.50 -11.43
N ASP A 16 -12.91 6.28 -11.17
CA ASP A 16 -13.67 6.22 -9.93
C ASP A 16 -14.37 4.87 -9.78
N GLN A 17 -14.98 4.37 -10.85
CA GLN A 17 -15.60 3.05 -10.83
C GLN A 17 -14.61 1.93 -10.51
N TYR A 18 -13.42 1.99 -11.10
CA TYR A 18 -12.36 1.05 -10.83
C TYR A 18 -11.90 1.11 -9.37
N ALA A 19 -11.72 2.31 -8.86
CA ALA A 19 -11.26 2.54 -7.50
C ALA A 19 -12.27 2.08 -6.46
N VAL A 20 -13.57 2.30 -6.72
CA VAL A 20 -14.65 1.84 -5.86
C VAL A 20 -14.71 0.31 -5.84
N LYS A 21 -14.55 -0.32 -6.98
CA LYS A 21 -14.53 -1.78 -7.04
C LYS A 21 -13.38 -2.37 -6.23
N TRP A 22 -12.20 -1.75 -6.31
CA TRP A 22 -11.06 -2.16 -5.50
C TRP A 22 -11.35 -2.05 -4.01
N ARG A 23 -11.93 -0.95 -3.60
CA ARG A 23 -12.34 -0.75 -2.21
C ARG A 23 -13.31 -1.85 -1.77
N GLU A 24 -14.32 -2.12 -2.56
CA GLU A 24 -15.30 -3.17 -2.23
C GLU A 24 -14.65 -4.54 -2.09
N ASP A 25 -13.73 -4.88 -2.98
CA ASP A 25 -13.01 -6.15 -2.93
C ASP A 25 -12.20 -6.27 -1.63
N ILE A 26 -11.48 -5.23 -1.24
CA ILE A 26 -10.67 -5.24 -0.03
C ILE A 26 -11.53 -5.32 1.22
N LEU A 27 -12.60 -4.54 1.27
CA LEU A 27 -13.49 -4.50 2.43
C LEU A 27 -14.28 -5.80 2.61
N SER A 28 -14.54 -6.52 1.53
CA SER A 28 -15.30 -7.78 1.60
C SER A 28 -14.44 -8.97 2.04
N HIS A 29 -13.13 -8.80 2.18
CA HIS A 29 -12.22 -9.85 2.61
C HIS A 29 -11.33 -9.35 3.76
N PRO A 30 -11.91 -9.10 4.95
CA PRO A 30 -11.13 -8.57 6.06
C PRO A 30 -9.92 -9.44 6.39
N GLY A 31 -8.77 -8.81 6.59
CA GLY A 31 -7.53 -9.49 6.88
C GLY A 31 -6.74 -9.95 5.66
N MET A 32 -7.36 -9.99 4.48
CA MET A 32 -6.64 -10.39 3.27
C MET A 32 -5.78 -9.23 2.76
N VAL A 33 -4.50 -9.50 2.54
CA VAL A 33 -3.56 -8.53 2.00
C VAL A 33 -3.57 -8.59 0.49
N CYS A 34 -3.78 -7.43 -0.13
CA CYS A 34 -3.82 -7.29 -1.59
C CYS A 34 -2.67 -6.40 -2.04
N ASP A 35 -2.00 -6.79 -3.11
CA ASP A 35 -0.98 -5.95 -3.74
C ASP A 35 -1.66 -5.06 -4.78
N VAL A 36 -1.95 -3.81 -4.40
CA VAL A 36 -2.64 -2.87 -5.27
C VAL A 36 -1.73 -2.30 -6.35
N SER A 37 -0.41 -2.42 -6.19
CA SER A 37 0.54 -1.98 -7.22
C SER A 37 0.47 -2.85 -8.47
N GLN A 38 0.01 -4.10 -8.36
CA GLN A 38 -0.17 -4.96 -9.52
C GLN A 38 -1.37 -4.58 -10.37
N ARG A 39 -2.19 -3.67 -9.88
CA ARG A 39 -3.36 -3.16 -10.60
C ARG A 39 -3.24 -1.66 -10.85
N THR A 40 -2.04 -1.22 -11.17
CA THR A 40 -1.79 0.18 -11.52
C THR A 40 -2.10 0.42 -12.97
N PHE A 41 -2.44 1.67 -13.28
CA PHE A 41 -2.53 2.13 -14.66
C PHE A 41 -1.17 2.62 -15.18
N SER A 42 -0.20 2.79 -14.30
CA SER A 42 1.18 3.11 -14.67
C SER A 42 2.13 2.53 -13.63
N GLU A 43 3.43 2.61 -13.89
CA GLU A 43 4.46 2.12 -12.96
C GLU A 43 4.60 2.97 -11.72
N THR A 44 3.98 4.15 -11.68
CA THR A 44 4.22 5.15 -10.65
C THR A 44 3.07 5.36 -9.69
N TYR A 45 1.90 4.79 -9.97
CA TYR A 45 0.76 5.00 -9.08
C TYR A 45 -0.28 3.88 -9.15
N ALA A 46 -1.08 3.80 -8.12
CA ALA A 46 -2.28 2.98 -8.06
C ALA A 46 -3.51 3.86 -7.77
N LEU A 47 -4.68 3.38 -8.13
CA LEU A 47 -5.94 4.06 -7.88
C LEU A 47 -6.83 3.19 -7.00
N ILE A 48 -7.32 3.78 -5.92
CA ILE A 48 -8.25 3.12 -5.02
C ILE A 48 -9.04 4.20 -4.26
N ASP A 49 -10.30 3.93 -3.99
CA ASP A 49 -11.11 4.78 -3.13
C ASP A 49 -10.80 4.43 -1.67
N LEU A 50 -9.94 5.20 -1.02
CA LEU A 50 -9.48 4.92 0.33
C LEU A 50 -10.44 5.42 1.41
N ASP A 51 -11.14 6.52 1.15
CA ASP A 51 -11.96 7.18 2.15
C ASP A 51 -13.47 6.92 2.00
N GLY A 52 -13.87 6.22 0.94
CA GLY A 52 -15.28 5.86 0.75
C GLY A 52 -16.13 6.97 0.14
N ASP A 53 -15.53 7.97 -0.49
CA ASP A 53 -16.27 9.07 -1.11
C ASP A 53 -16.65 8.80 -2.58
N ALA A 54 -16.38 7.60 -3.07
CA ALA A 54 -16.63 7.16 -4.44
C ALA A 54 -15.75 7.84 -5.49
N ALA A 55 -14.70 8.53 -5.08
CA ALA A 55 -13.69 9.10 -5.97
C ALA A 55 -12.36 8.38 -5.79
N ALA A 56 -11.60 8.25 -6.87
CA ALA A 56 -10.31 7.57 -6.84
C ALA A 56 -9.25 8.42 -6.17
N GLU A 57 -8.57 7.90 -5.17
CA GLU A 57 -7.34 8.46 -4.66
C GLU A 57 -6.16 7.87 -5.40
N ARG A 58 -5.21 8.74 -5.73
CA ARG A 58 -3.97 8.33 -6.40
C ARG A 58 -2.91 8.07 -5.35
N ILE A 59 -2.43 6.83 -5.30
CA ILE A 59 -1.33 6.43 -4.41
C ILE A 59 -0.05 6.43 -5.25
N THR A 60 0.95 7.18 -4.81
CA THR A 60 2.23 7.30 -5.51
C THR A 60 3.37 6.77 -4.66
N LEU A 61 4.36 6.22 -5.33
CA LEU A 61 5.56 5.71 -4.69
C LEU A 61 6.76 6.11 -5.54
N GLN A 62 7.66 6.90 -4.97
CA GLN A 62 8.86 7.38 -5.63
C GLN A 62 10.08 6.98 -4.81
N THR A 63 11.08 6.45 -5.45
CA THR A 63 12.27 5.97 -4.76
C THR A 63 13.53 6.37 -5.50
N ASP A 64 14.58 6.65 -4.74
CA ASP A 64 15.93 6.86 -5.26
C ASP A 64 16.77 5.58 -5.28
N ALA A 65 16.15 4.43 -5.06
CA ALA A 65 16.84 3.14 -4.98
C ALA A 65 17.69 2.84 -6.21
N TRP A 66 17.23 3.25 -7.38
CA TRP A 66 17.95 3.05 -8.63
C TRP A 66 19.24 3.88 -8.73
N LYS A 67 19.39 4.89 -7.89
CA LYS A 67 20.61 5.71 -7.83
C LYS A 67 21.68 5.09 -6.95
N ASN A 68 21.31 4.16 -6.11
CA ASN A 68 22.22 3.50 -5.19
C ASN A 68 22.61 2.14 -5.74
N VAL A 69 23.55 2.13 -6.65
CA VAL A 69 23.99 0.92 -7.35
C VAL A 69 24.73 -0.08 -6.43
N GLU A 70 25.19 0.36 -5.29
CA GLU A 70 25.89 -0.51 -4.34
C GLU A 70 24.99 -1.11 -3.26
N GLY A 71 23.77 -0.84 -3.34
CA GLY A 71 22.62 -1.65 -3.08
C GLY A 71 22.23 -2.06 -1.69
N ASN A 72 22.92 -1.79 -0.61
CA ASN A 72 22.45 -2.25 0.71
C ASN A 72 22.17 -1.14 1.70
N SER A 73 22.53 0.07 1.36
CA SER A 73 22.27 1.21 2.23
C SER A 73 20.81 1.67 2.10
N PRO A 74 20.19 2.14 3.16
CA PRO A 74 18.89 2.77 3.05
C PRO A 74 18.92 3.93 2.08
N VAL A 75 17.86 4.10 1.34
CA VAL A 75 17.65 5.20 0.41
C VAL A 75 16.36 5.89 0.76
N ASN A 76 16.23 7.14 0.35
CA ASN A 76 14.99 7.85 0.58
C ASN A 76 13.92 7.39 -0.40
N TYR A 77 12.72 7.20 0.08
CA TYR A 77 11.56 7.07 -0.79
C TYR A 77 10.44 7.97 -0.28
N THR A 78 9.54 8.33 -1.18
CA THR A 78 8.38 9.16 -0.87
C THR A 78 7.12 8.37 -1.20
N PHE A 79 6.25 8.26 -0.22
CA PHE A 79 4.93 7.67 -0.36
C PHE A 79 3.89 8.77 -0.29
N GLY A 80 2.95 8.78 -1.23
CA GLY A 80 1.95 9.84 -1.28
C GLY A 80 0.55 9.35 -1.59
N VAL A 81 -0.44 10.07 -1.07
CA VAL A 81 -1.85 9.87 -1.42
C VAL A 81 -2.43 11.25 -1.69
N GLU A 82 -2.88 11.48 -2.93
CA GLU A 82 -3.50 12.75 -3.35
C GLU A 82 -2.67 13.98 -2.99
N GLY A 83 -1.35 13.89 -3.17
CA GLY A 83 -0.45 15.00 -2.87
C GLY A 83 -0.02 15.12 -1.41
N ASN A 84 -0.54 14.31 -0.53
CA ASN A 84 -0.04 14.20 0.85
C ASN A 84 1.13 13.22 0.84
N ASN A 85 2.34 13.72 1.05
CA ASN A 85 3.56 12.93 0.91
C ASN A 85 4.22 12.68 2.25
N VAL A 86 4.77 11.49 2.40
CA VAL A 86 5.59 11.09 3.54
C VAL A 86 6.94 10.66 3.01
N ASP A 87 7.99 11.32 3.48
CA ASP A 87 9.35 10.97 3.14
C ASP A 87 9.89 9.96 4.16
N ARG A 88 10.48 8.89 3.65
CA ARG A 88 11.02 7.82 4.49
C ARG A 88 12.49 7.59 4.15
N HIS A 89 13.31 7.55 5.19
CA HIS A 89 14.72 7.19 5.06
C HIS A 89 14.84 5.69 5.31
N ALA A 90 14.56 4.92 4.26
CA ALA A 90 14.54 3.47 4.33
C ALA A 90 14.66 2.90 2.93
N ARG A 91 15.03 1.64 2.85
CA ARG A 91 15.02 0.91 1.59
C ARG A 91 13.69 0.17 1.46
N LEU A 92 12.95 0.49 0.42
CA LEU A 92 11.72 -0.24 0.11
C LEU A 92 12.11 -1.61 -0.44
N LEU A 93 11.61 -2.68 0.18
CA LEU A 93 12.12 -4.02 -0.11
C LEU A 93 11.50 -4.66 -1.34
N ASP A 94 10.30 -4.26 -1.72
CA ASP A 94 9.53 -5.02 -2.70
C ASP A 94 8.83 -4.16 -3.74
N ASN A 95 8.94 -2.87 -3.62
CA ASN A 95 8.25 -1.89 -4.49
C ASN A 95 6.74 -2.14 -4.59
N SER A 96 6.17 -2.86 -3.65
CA SER A 96 4.76 -3.17 -3.62
C SER A 96 4.01 -2.21 -2.72
N ILE A 97 2.82 -1.82 -3.17
CA ILE A 97 1.86 -1.09 -2.35
C ILE A 97 0.81 -2.11 -1.93
N LEU A 98 0.81 -2.45 -0.65
CA LEU A 98 -0.11 -3.43 -0.12
C LEU A 98 -1.29 -2.72 0.55
N ALA A 99 -2.46 -3.32 0.45
CA ALA A 99 -3.66 -2.80 1.10
C ALA A 99 -4.44 -3.94 1.73
N TYR A 100 -5.05 -3.65 2.87
CA TYR A 100 -5.93 -4.61 3.54
C TYR A 100 -6.92 -3.85 4.40
N SER A 101 -7.95 -4.53 4.87
CA SER A 101 -8.88 -3.97 5.85
C SER A 101 -8.93 -4.90 7.06
N PRO A 102 -8.55 -4.43 8.25
CA PRO A 102 -8.63 -5.28 9.44
C PRO A 102 -10.06 -5.54 9.91
N ASP A 103 -10.99 -4.64 9.60
CA ASP A 103 -12.34 -4.67 10.14
C ASP A 103 -13.44 -4.70 9.07
N GLY A 104 -13.09 -4.63 7.79
CA GLY A 104 -14.07 -4.53 6.72
C GLY A 104 -14.67 -3.13 6.55
N GLU A 105 -14.13 -2.13 7.22
CA GLU A 105 -14.63 -0.75 7.17
C GLU A 105 -13.57 0.24 6.71
N GLN A 106 -12.35 0.11 7.22
CA GLN A 106 -11.25 1.00 6.90
C GLN A 106 -10.15 0.28 6.14
N ILE A 107 -9.60 0.93 5.13
CA ILE A 107 -8.46 0.41 4.38
C ILE A 107 -7.15 0.94 4.97
N VAL A 108 -6.20 0.04 5.15
CA VAL A 108 -4.85 0.34 5.60
C VAL A 108 -3.88 0.04 4.47
N ILE A 109 -2.97 0.98 4.22
CA ILE A 109 -1.88 0.80 3.26
C ILE A 109 -0.64 0.34 4.01
N ALA A 110 0.09 -0.60 3.44
CA ALA A 110 1.27 -1.17 4.06
C ALA A 110 2.46 -1.15 3.08
N LEU A 111 3.61 -0.76 3.58
CA LEU A 111 4.86 -0.73 2.83
C LEU A 111 5.92 -1.54 3.58
N TYR A 112 6.63 -2.39 2.87
CA TYR A 112 7.65 -3.25 3.46
C TYR A 112 9.03 -2.62 3.23
N GLU A 113 9.73 -2.28 4.32
CA GLU A 113 10.98 -1.54 4.23
C GLU A 113 12.04 -2.06 5.20
N THR A 114 13.30 -1.68 4.94
CA THR A 114 14.42 -1.87 5.85
C THR A 114 15.02 -0.51 6.17
N GLY A 115 15.12 -0.19 7.47
CA GLY A 115 15.72 1.05 7.93
C GLY A 115 17.23 0.94 8.17
N ASP A 116 17.80 1.95 8.84
CA ASP A 116 19.22 2.01 9.15
C ASP A 116 19.69 0.87 10.05
N ASP A 117 18.80 0.32 10.85
CA ASP A 117 19.09 -0.82 11.72
C ASP A 117 19.14 -2.15 10.97
N ALA A 118 18.99 -2.16 9.67
CA ALA A 118 18.93 -3.33 8.80
C ALA A 118 17.81 -4.31 9.15
N LYS A 119 16.81 -3.87 9.91
CA LYS A 119 15.66 -4.69 10.27
C LYS A 119 14.51 -4.40 9.32
N ALA A 120 13.94 -5.47 8.79
CA ALA A 120 12.76 -5.37 7.93
C ALA A 120 11.49 -5.15 8.76
N ARG A 121 10.61 -4.32 8.25
CA ARG A 121 9.33 -4.02 8.90
C ARG A 121 8.28 -3.63 7.88
N THR A 122 7.04 -3.87 8.22
CA THR A 122 5.91 -3.33 7.47
C THR A 122 5.43 -2.07 8.20
N VAL A 123 5.28 -0.98 7.48
CA VAL A 123 4.81 0.30 8.03
C VAL A 123 3.40 0.54 7.52
N PHE A 124 2.51 0.96 8.42
CA PHE A 124 1.08 1.10 8.13
C PHE A 124 0.66 2.56 8.04
N PHE A 125 -0.20 2.85 7.08
CA PHE A 125 -0.74 4.19 6.85
C PHE A 125 -2.25 4.14 6.64
N THR A 126 -2.92 5.18 7.09
CA THR A 126 -4.34 5.40 6.80
C THR A 126 -4.52 6.76 6.16
N TYR A 127 -5.61 6.90 5.40
CA TYR A 127 -5.99 8.15 4.74
C TYR A 127 -7.47 8.41 4.99
N ASP A 128 -7.78 9.59 5.54
CA ASP A 128 -9.15 9.94 5.95
C ASP A 128 -9.86 10.90 4.98
N GLY A 129 -9.26 11.17 3.84
CA GLY A 129 -9.76 12.15 2.89
C GLY A 129 -9.00 13.48 2.94
N GLU A 130 -8.25 13.71 4.00
CA GLU A 130 -7.45 14.93 4.17
C GLU A 130 -6.01 14.61 4.57
N LYS A 131 -5.82 13.69 5.49
CA LYS A 131 -4.51 13.38 6.07
C LYS A 131 -4.07 11.97 5.78
N LEU A 132 -2.82 11.85 5.39
CA LEU A 132 -2.11 10.57 5.32
C LEU A 132 -1.32 10.44 6.62
N GLN A 133 -1.58 9.37 7.37
CA GLN A 133 -1.02 9.19 8.70
C GLN A 133 -0.39 7.82 8.85
N GLU A 134 0.85 7.79 9.35
CA GLU A 134 1.47 6.54 9.78
C GLU A 134 0.83 6.10 11.09
N THR A 135 0.35 4.86 11.15
CA THR A 135 -0.40 4.36 12.31
C THR A 135 0.38 3.34 13.12
N GLY A 136 1.45 2.77 12.57
CA GLY A 136 2.26 1.81 13.29
C GLY A 136 3.16 1.01 12.37
N SER A 137 3.81 0.00 12.94
CA SER A 137 4.67 -0.89 12.17
C SER A 137 4.71 -2.28 12.81
N LEU A 138 5.14 -3.24 12.02
CA LEU A 138 5.28 -4.63 12.42
C LEU A 138 6.65 -5.13 11.93
N GLN A 139 7.44 -5.75 12.80
CA GLN A 139 8.74 -6.30 12.41
C GLN A 139 8.58 -7.63 11.66
N ALA A 140 7.83 -7.60 10.58
CA ALA A 140 7.60 -8.75 9.70
C ALA A 140 7.07 -8.26 8.37
N ASP A 141 7.11 -9.14 7.38
CA ASP A 141 6.37 -8.95 6.14
C ASP A 141 4.89 -9.27 6.40
N ILE A 142 4.02 -8.29 6.24
CA ILE A 142 2.59 -8.47 6.50
C ILE A 142 1.99 -9.64 5.71
N ARG A 143 2.50 -9.93 4.51
CA ARG A 143 2.00 -11.02 3.68
C ARG A 143 2.20 -12.38 4.35
N ARG A 144 3.22 -12.50 5.20
CA ARG A 144 3.50 -13.74 5.93
C ARG A 144 2.55 -13.95 7.09
N CYS A 145 1.96 -12.86 7.60
CA CYS A 145 1.01 -12.91 8.70
C CYS A 145 -0.41 -13.19 8.25
N GLN A 146 -0.69 -13.05 6.97
CA GLN A 146 -2.02 -13.15 6.41
C GLN A 146 -2.74 -14.44 6.76
N TYR A 147 -2.09 -15.57 6.58
CA TYR A 147 -2.70 -16.87 6.89
C TYR A 147 -3.04 -17.01 8.35
N TRP A 148 -2.15 -16.54 9.21
CA TRP A 148 -2.37 -16.61 10.64
C TRP A 148 -3.59 -15.78 11.06
N ILE A 149 -3.73 -14.61 10.48
CA ILE A 149 -4.86 -13.73 10.77
C ILE A 149 -6.17 -14.38 10.34
N LEU A 150 -6.21 -14.93 9.14
CA LEU A 150 -7.43 -15.54 8.61
C LEU A 150 -7.84 -16.79 9.39
N ASP A 151 -6.88 -17.58 9.82
CA ASP A 151 -7.14 -18.87 10.48
C ASP A 151 -7.34 -18.75 11.98
N ALA A 152 -6.60 -17.88 12.65
CA ALA A 152 -6.52 -17.86 14.10
C ALA A 152 -6.96 -16.54 14.75
N ALA A 153 -7.10 -15.47 13.99
CA ALA A 153 -7.49 -14.17 14.51
C ALA A 153 -8.56 -13.54 13.62
N PRO A 154 -9.78 -14.08 13.63
CA PRO A 154 -10.85 -13.57 12.77
C PRO A 154 -11.21 -12.11 13.01
N GLU A 155 -10.84 -11.52 14.13
CA GLU A 155 -11.02 -10.10 14.38
C GLU A 155 -9.99 -9.23 13.65
N GLY A 156 -9.10 -9.83 12.87
CA GLY A 156 -8.11 -9.07 12.10
C GLY A 156 -6.95 -8.52 12.90
N LYS A 157 -6.65 -9.10 14.04
CA LYS A 157 -5.49 -8.70 14.83
C LYS A 157 -4.21 -9.23 14.22
N TRP A 158 -3.21 -8.36 14.14
CA TRP A 158 -1.90 -8.75 13.65
C TRP A 158 -1.11 -9.44 14.74
N VAL A 159 -0.71 -10.65 14.48
CA VAL A 159 0.16 -11.43 15.35
C VAL A 159 1.32 -11.93 14.53
N LEU A 160 2.52 -11.74 15.03
CA LEU A 160 3.72 -12.24 14.37
C LEU A 160 3.68 -13.76 14.31
N LEU A 161 3.83 -14.30 13.13
CA LEU A 161 4.13 -15.70 12.97
C LEU A 161 5.60 -15.89 13.25
N GLU A 162 5.91 -16.89 14.03
CA GLU A 162 7.29 -17.29 14.17
C GLU A 162 7.78 -17.87 12.86
N GLU A 163 8.96 -17.50 12.52
CA GLU A 163 9.57 -17.91 11.27
C GLU A 163 10.07 -19.33 11.27
#